data_4748c9a8aeb2bc77f32299d92aeb16b9
#
_entry.id   4748c9a8aeb2bc77f32299d92aeb16b9
#
_cell.length_a   1.000
_cell.length_b   1.000
_cell.length_c   1.000
_cell.angle_alpha   90.00
_cell.angle_beta   90.00
_cell.angle_gamma   90.00
#
_symmetry.space_group_name_H-M   'P 1'
#
loop_
_entity.id
_entity.type
_entity.pdbx_description
1 polymer ?
#
loop_
_entity_poly.entity_id
_entity_poly.type
_entity_poly.pdbx_seq_one_letter_code
_entity_poly.pdbx_strand_id
1 'polypeptide(L)'
;MPLRPRSVAVLIAFIITLFLWFKYSRSSSVSSWHYLVTSSKASPEILNATLGFQSIFTINLPSRTDRRDAVTLAAALSGLDITWIDGVASADVPDKVLPGGSTTMKGGNRGSWRAHMNALQRIVEQNMTSALILEDDADWDIRLKSQMQVFAHAAKAFTQPLRSGSGRPLSSKYHDHPAPSISITKLPSPPSPKLTPYGDTWDLLWLGHCGTSFAASAQDGNSIPISPLRVAIPSDPTVPPPRHLKPHPFALTDPLAELYPPHTRVVHLSNGTTCTQAYAVSQQGARKLLYRFGLAERLTKGWDLVLGDWCDRGYHSSVAGDGDSNGGGGAGLPVCVTVQPPLFSHHYGAGGGGKSDISAPGGGFLRVGEGRLEKGMTPYVRWSVRLNMGKLVEGGSSDVEGLVVDQWGEGKEGGLGRGGS
;
A
#
# COMPACT_ATOMS: atom_id res chain seq x y z
N MET A 1 62.54 -4.03 7.06
CA MET A 1 62.58 -2.94 8.09
C MET A 1 61.44 -3.18 9.04
N PRO A 2 61.70 -3.44 10.35
CA PRO A 2 60.62 -3.62 11.31
C PRO A 2 59.93 -2.25 11.58
N LEU A 3 58.60 -2.23 11.56
CA LEU A 3 57.82 -1.06 11.89
C LEU A 3 58.13 -0.62 13.32
N ARG A 4 58.27 0.71 13.50
CA ARG A 4 58.53 1.26 14.85
C ARG A 4 57.33 0.96 15.77
N PRO A 5 57.52 0.58 17.04
CA PRO A 5 56.44 0.17 17.94
C PRO A 5 55.32 1.20 18.11
N ARG A 6 55.64 2.51 17.95
CA ARG A 6 54.64 3.59 17.97
C ARG A 6 53.71 3.53 16.76
N SER A 7 54.20 3.15 15.57
CA SER A 7 53.35 3.04 14.36
C SER A 7 52.39 1.85 14.42
N VAL A 8 52.80 0.75 15.08
CA VAL A 8 51.96 -0.41 15.31
C VAL A 8 50.82 -0.09 16.29
N ALA A 9 51.12 0.64 17.36
CA ALA A 9 50.10 1.06 18.35
C ALA A 9 49.04 1.99 17.75
N VAL A 10 49.44 2.92 16.88
CA VAL A 10 48.50 3.82 16.16
C VAL A 10 47.64 3.04 15.19
N LEU A 11 48.18 2.05 14.47
CA LEU A 11 47.40 1.20 13.56
C LEU A 11 46.36 0.36 14.29
N ILE A 12 46.73 -0.21 15.43
CA ILE A 12 45.82 -1.00 16.28
C ILE A 12 44.69 -0.10 16.83
N ALA A 13 45.01 1.09 17.32
CA ALA A 13 44.01 2.04 17.81
C ALA A 13 43.04 2.46 16.71
N PHE A 14 43.53 2.67 15.49
CA PHE A 14 42.68 3.02 14.30
C PHE A 14 41.76 1.85 13.92
N ILE A 15 42.24 0.62 13.91
CA ILE A 15 41.45 -0.58 13.64
C ILE A 15 40.37 -0.77 14.73
N ILE A 16 40.71 -0.56 15.99
CA ILE A 16 39.73 -0.66 17.10
C ILE A 16 38.68 0.44 17.00
N THR A 17 39.03 1.67 16.67
CA THR A 17 38.06 2.76 16.47
C THR A 17 37.18 2.52 15.26
N LEU A 18 37.72 2.02 14.15
CA LEU A 18 36.94 1.60 12.98
C LEU A 18 35.97 0.45 13.33
N PHE A 19 36.42 -0.53 14.09
CA PHE A 19 35.60 -1.67 14.51
C PHE A 19 34.49 -1.23 15.47
N LEU A 20 34.80 -0.36 16.43
CA LEU A 20 33.82 0.23 17.34
C LEU A 20 32.83 1.15 16.61
N TRP A 21 33.31 1.94 15.65
CA TRP A 21 32.44 2.77 14.80
C TRP A 21 31.52 1.92 13.92
N PHE A 22 32.03 0.83 13.33
CA PHE A 22 31.20 -0.12 12.55
C PHE A 22 30.18 -0.86 13.43
N LYS A 23 30.57 -1.26 14.63
CA LYS A 23 29.70 -1.92 15.60
C LYS A 23 28.62 -0.96 16.14
N TYR A 24 29.00 0.28 16.42
CA TYR A 24 28.09 1.33 16.87
C TYR A 24 27.14 1.79 15.76
N SER A 25 27.63 1.95 14.56
CA SER A 25 26.82 2.27 13.36
C SER A 25 25.83 1.17 13.00
N ARG A 26 26.20 -0.11 13.14
CA ARG A 26 25.27 -1.24 12.98
C ARG A 26 24.26 -1.35 14.11
N SER A 27 24.64 -1.04 15.34
CA SER A 27 23.76 -1.12 16.51
C SER A 27 22.65 -0.07 16.48
N SER A 28 22.89 1.09 15.89
CA SER A 28 21.88 2.16 15.82
C SER A 28 20.80 1.96 14.75
N SER A 29 21.01 1.06 13.77
CA SER A 29 20.06 0.81 12.69
C SER A 29 18.97 -0.24 13.01
N VAL A 30 19.20 -1.10 14.00
CA VAL A 30 18.21 -2.13 14.40
C VAL A 30 17.09 -1.54 15.28
N SER A 31 17.28 -0.33 15.82
CA SER A 31 16.44 0.16 16.92
C SER A 31 15.11 0.79 16.50
N SER A 32 14.94 1.33 15.28
CA SER A 32 13.73 2.09 14.97
C SER A 32 12.50 1.23 14.69
N TRP A 33 12.65 0.15 13.91
CA TRP A 33 11.58 -0.80 13.65
C TRP A 33 11.15 -1.55 14.92
N HIS A 34 12.12 -2.15 15.63
CA HIS A 34 11.84 -2.84 16.91
C HIS A 34 11.23 -1.88 17.94
N TYR A 35 11.75 -0.67 18.05
CA TYR A 35 11.19 0.34 18.96
C TYR A 35 9.74 0.69 18.63
N LEU A 36 9.39 0.82 17.35
CA LEU A 36 8.02 1.16 16.92
C LEU A 36 7.04 -0.01 17.12
N VAL A 37 7.50 -1.24 16.87
CA VAL A 37 6.68 -2.45 17.04
C VAL A 37 6.51 -2.82 18.52
N THR A 38 7.51 -2.56 19.37
CA THR A 38 7.50 -2.93 20.79
C THR A 38 7.14 -1.79 21.72
N SER A 39 7.08 -0.54 21.22
CA SER A 39 6.79 0.62 22.07
C SER A 39 5.32 0.66 22.49
N SER A 40 5.05 1.27 23.64
CA SER A 40 3.70 1.56 24.16
C SER A 40 2.82 2.43 23.24
N LYS A 41 3.32 2.82 22.07
CA LYS A 41 2.59 3.55 21.01
C LYS A 41 1.89 2.62 20.02
N ALA A 42 2.09 1.30 20.11
CA ALA A 42 1.37 0.31 19.33
C ALA A 42 -0.12 0.36 19.70
N SER A 43 -1.00 0.50 18.72
CA SER A 43 -2.45 0.40 18.92
C SER A 43 -2.83 -1.06 18.97
N PRO A 44 -3.28 -1.60 20.12
CA PRO A 44 -3.64 -3.02 20.25
C PRO A 44 -4.73 -3.45 19.25
N GLU A 45 -5.60 -2.49 18.88
CA GLU A 45 -6.68 -2.71 17.93
C GLU A 45 -6.20 -3.16 16.54
N ILE A 46 -4.96 -2.76 16.14
CA ILE A 46 -4.38 -3.16 14.85
C ILE A 46 -3.92 -4.63 14.86
N LEU A 47 -3.68 -5.20 16.03
CA LEU A 47 -3.27 -6.60 16.18
C LEU A 47 -4.44 -7.58 16.13
N ASN A 48 -5.67 -7.08 16.13
CA ASN A 48 -6.87 -7.93 16.03
C ASN A 48 -6.98 -8.62 14.65
N ALA A 49 -8.00 -9.42 14.48
CA ALA A 49 -8.25 -10.17 13.24
C ALA A 49 -8.68 -9.29 12.07
N THR A 50 -9.08 -8.04 12.30
CA THR A 50 -9.50 -7.09 11.26
C THR A 50 -8.52 -5.94 11.07
N LEU A 51 -7.31 -6.01 11.63
CA LEU A 51 -6.27 -4.99 11.51
C LEU A 51 -6.73 -3.58 11.97
N GLY A 52 -7.67 -3.51 12.91
CA GLY A 52 -8.23 -2.25 13.41
C GLY A 52 -9.30 -1.62 12.50
N PHE A 53 -9.68 -2.26 11.42
CA PHE A 53 -10.89 -1.93 10.66
C PHE A 53 -12.11 -2.64 11.27
N GLN A 54 -13.31 -2.22 10.90
CA GLN A 54 -14.51 -2.90 11.37
C GLN A 54 -14.74 -4.21 10.63
N SER A 55 -14.30 -4.31 9.38
CA SER A 55 -14.33 -5.54 8.58
C SER A 55 -13.19 -5.56 7.57
N ILE A 56 -12.82 -6.77 7.12
CA ILE A 56 -12.01 -7.01 5.94
C ILE A 56 -12.89 -7.68 4.89
N PHE A 57 -13.20 -6.97 3.82
CA PHE A 57 -13.92 -7.51 2.67
C PHE A 57 -12.94 -8.07 1.66
N THR A 58 -13.22 -9.24 1.11
CA THR A 58 -12.44 -9.81 0.01
C THR A 58 -13.36 -10.05 -1.18
N ILE A 59 -13.06 -9.40 -2.29
CA ILE A 59 -13.81 -9.54 -3.55
C ILE A 59 -13.29 -10.77 -4.29
N ASN A 60 -14.20 -11.70 -4.64
CA ASN A 60 -13.87 -12.92 -5.38
C ASN A 60 -15.00 -13.30 -6.31
N LEU A 61 -14.68 -13.59 -7.56
CA LEU A 61 -15.64 -14.21 -8.48
C LEU A 61 -16.00 -15.62 -7.97
N PRO A 62 -17.29 -15.96 -7.81
CA PRO A 62 -17.70 -17.27 -7.29
C PRO A 62 -17.12 -18.47 -8.09
N SER A 63 -16.81 -18.28 -9.36
CA SER A 63 -16.17 -19.28 -10.23
C SER A 63 -14.66 -19.48 -9.93
N ARG A 64 -14.01 -18.54 -9.23
CA ARG A 64 -12.59 -18.60 -8.88
C ARG A 64 -12.38 -19.25 -7.52
N THR A 65 -12.80 -20.51 -7.40
CA THR A 65 -12.63 -21.29 -6.16
C THR A 65 -11.16 -21.47 -5.79
N ASP A 66 -10.27 -21.58 -6.78
CA ASP A 66 -8.82 -21.63 -6.62
C ASP A 66 -8.28 -20.46 -5.83
N ARG A 67 -8.72 -19.24 -6.16
CA ARG A 67 -8.32 -18.02 -5.45
C ARG A 67 -8.98 -17.93 -4.09
N ARG A 68 -10.26 -18.34 -3.99
CA ARG A 68 -11.00 -18.35 -2.72
C ARG A 68 -10.34 -19.24 -1.69
N ASP A 69 -9.97 -20.47 -2.07
CA ASP A 69 -9.27 -21.41 -1.19
C ASP A 69 -7.92 -20.84 -0.73
N ALA A 70 -7.15 -20.26 -1.66
CA ALA A 70 -5.86 -19.69 -1.35
C ALA A 70 -5.94 -18.50 -0.39
N VAL A 71 -6.90 -17.58 -0.58
CA VAL A 71 -7.09 -16.44 0.36
C VAL A 71 -7.62 -16.91 1.70
N THR A 72 -8.55 -17.87 1.72
CA THR A 72 -9.07 -18.44 2.97
C THR A 72 -7.93 -18.98 3.83
N LEU A 73 -7.03 -19.75 3.21
CA LEU A 73 -5.88 -20.31 3.93
C LEU A 73 -4.89 -19.23 4.36
N ALA A 74 -4.56 -18.28 3.48
CA ALA A 74 -3.66 -17.16 3.81
C ALA A 74 -4.19 -16.32 4.97
N ALA A 75 -5.48 -16.01 4.97
CA ALA A 75 -6.13 -15.25 6.04
C ALA A 75 -6.09 -16.02 7.37
N ALA A 76 -6.42 -17.31 7.35
CA ALA A 76 -6.37 -18.17 8.53
C ALA A 76 -4.96 -18.25 9.12
N LEU A 77 -3.94 -18.46 8.30
CA LEU A 77 -2.53 -18.51 8.71
C LEU A 77 -2.02 -17.18 9.26
N SER A 78 -2.63 -16.07 8.87
CA SER A 78 -2.30 -14.71 9.35
C SER A 78 -3.17 -14.26 10.53
N GLY A 79 -4.13 -15.08 10.97
CA GLY A 79 -5.11 -14.72 11.99
C GLY A 79 -5.94 -13.50 11.58
N LEU A 80 -6.39 -13.48 10.31
CA LEU A 80 -7.28 -12.45 9.75
C LEU A 80 -8.69 -13.02 9.59
N ASP A 81 -9.68 -12.20 9.91
CA ASP A 81 -11.10 -12.48 9.73
C ASP A 81 -11.60 -11.72 8.50
N ILE A 82 -11.99 -12.45 7.45
CA ILE A 82 -12.40 -11.91 6.16
C ILE A 82 -13.88 -12.19 5.89
N THR A 83 -14.53 -11.25 5.24
CA THR A 83 -15.91 -11.36 4.76
C THR A 83 -15.92 -11.32 3.24
N TRP A 84 -16.52 -12.30 2.60
CA TRP A 84 -16.58 -12.37 1.15
C TRP A 84 -17.59 -11.38 0.56
N ILE A 85 -17.17 -10.71 -0.51
CA ILE A 85 -18.02 -9.96 -1.45
C ILE A 85 -17.96 -10.70 -2.78
N ASP A 86 -19.11 -11.14 -3.26
CA ASP A 86 -19.17 -11.81 -4.55
C ASP A 86 -18.79 -10.84 -5.67
N GLY A 87 -17.82 -11.26 -6.45
CA GLY A 87 -17.45 -10.62 -7.71
C GLY A 87 -18.60 -10.73 -8.72
N VAL A 88 -18.70 -9.76 -9.61
CA VAL A 88 -19.77 -9.68 -10.59
C VAL A 88 -19.19 -9.96 -11.99
N ALA A 89 -19.78 -10.89 -12.72
CA ALA A 89 -19.38 -11.10 -14.11
C ALA A 89 -19.81 -9.89 -14.97
N SER A 90 -18.98 -9.48 -15.92
CA SER A 90 -19.25 -8.31 -16.77
C SER A 90 -20.57 -8.42 -17.51
N ALA A 91 -20.98 -9.63 -17.92
CA ALA A 91 -22.24 -9.91 -18.60
C ALA A 91 -23.48 -9.60 -17.73
N ASP A 92 -23.32 -9.65 -16.42
CA ASP A 92 -24.40 -9.41 -15.46
C ASP A 92 -24.57 -7.90 -15.11
N VAL A 93 -23.78 -7.02 -15.74
CA VAL A 93 -23.85 -5.57 -15.55
C VAL A 93 -24.40 -4.91 -16.81
N PRO A 94 -25.74 -4.76 -16.95
CA PRO A 94 -26.36 -4.15 -18.13
C PRO A 94 -26.09 -2.64 -18.16
N ASP A 95 -26.09 -2.05 -19.37
CA ASP A 95 -25.77 -0.63 -19.57
C ASP A 95 -26.68 0.32 -18.75
N LYS A 96 -27.93 -0.06 -18.54
CA LYS A 96 -28.91 0.74 -17.80
C LYS A 96 -28.58 1.01 -16.33
N VAL A 97 -27.68 0.21 -15.72
CA VAL A 97 -27.28 0.39 -14.31
C VAL A 97 -26.00 1.20 -14.17
N LEU A 98 -25.38 1.59 -15.27
CA LEU A 98 -24.16 2.38 -15.25
C LEU A 98 -24.47 3.85 -15.06
N PRO A 99 -23.75 4.56 -14.16
CA PRO A 99 -23.98 5.98 -13.93
C PRO A 99 -23.72 6.79 -15.22
N GLY A 100 -24.58 7.74 -15.51
CA GLY A 100 -24.50 8.55 -16.73
C GLY A 100 -24.86 7.80 -18.04
N GLY A 101 -25.45 6.61 -17.95
CA GLY A 101 -25.91 5.83 -19.08
C GLY A 101 -24.78 5.01 -19.73
N SER A 102 -24.65 5.08 -21.05
CA SER A 102 -23.64 4.33 -21.79
C SER A 102 -22.20 4.67 -21.37
N THR A 103 -21.33 3.69 -21.29
CA THR A 103 -19.92 3.84 -20.94
C THR A 103 -19.01 3.26 -22.03
N THR A 104 -17.77 3.74 -22.10
CA THR A 104 -16.71 3.12 -22.90
C THR A 104 -16.03 1.97 -22.15
N MET A 105 -16.32 1.79 -20.86
CA MET A 105 -15.76 0.70 -20.04
C MET A 105 -16.24 -0.66 -20.54
N LYS A 106 -15.30 -1.56 -20.85
CA LYS A 106 -15.57 -2.86 -21.46
C LYS A 106 -14.95 -3.99 -20.63
N GLY A 107 -15.38 -5.22 -20.94
CA GLY A 107 -14.83 -6.43 -20.38
C GLY A 107 -14.96 -6.49 -18.86
N GLY A 108 -14.03 -7.15 -18.20
CA GLY A 108 -14.02 -7.37 -16.76
C GLY A 108 -14.09 -6.11 -15.91
N ASN A 109 -13.73 -4.93 -16.45
CA ASN A 109 -13.79 -3.66 -15.73
C ASN A 109 -15.19 -3.32 -15.20
N ARG A 110 -16.27 -3.69 -15.93
CA ARG A 110 -17.66 -3.47 -15.46
C ARG A 110 -17.96 -4.31 -14.23
N GLY A 111 -17.59 -5.57 -14.27
CA GLY A 111 -17.77 -6.50 -13.15
C GLY A 111 -16.96 -6.07 -11.94
N SER A 112 -15.70 -5.70 -12.14
CA SER A 112 -14.84 -5.18 -11.09
C SER A 112 -15.43 -3.93 -10.43
N TRP A 113 -15.81 -2.92 -11.24
CA TRP A 113 -16.48 -1.73 -10.72
C TRP A 113 -17.71 -2.09 -9.87
N ARG A 114 -18.58 -2.98 -10.36
CA ARG A 114 -19.80 -3.33 -9.62
C ARG A 114 -19.49 -4.03 -8.31
N ALA A 115 -18.52 -4.94 -8.29
CA ALA A 115 -18.11 -5.63 -7.08
C ALA A 115 -17.53 -4.66 -6.03
N HIS A 116 -16.72 -3.70 -6.43
CA HIS A 116 -16.23 -2.65 -5.54
C HIS A 116 -17.38 -1.75 -5.03
N MET A 117 -18.34 -1.40 -5.91
CA MET A 117 -19.54 -0.65 -5.48
C MET A 117 -20.36 -1.45 -4.44
N ASN A 118 -20.47 -2.78 -4.59
CA ASN A 118 -21.15 -3.63 -3.61
C ASN A 118 -20.46 -3.60 -2.24
N ALA A 119 -19.12 -3.62 -2.22
CA ALA A 119 -18.36 -3.48 -0.99
C ALA A 119 -18.58 -2.10 -0.33
N LEU A 120 -18.55 -1.02 -1.10
CA LEU A 120 -18.80 0.34 -0.60
C LEU A 120 -20.24 0.49 -0.10
N GLN A 121 -21.22 -0.06 -0.82
CA GLN A 121 -22.62 -0.10 -0.42
C GLN A 121 -22.77 -0.77 0.95
N ARG A 122 -22.12 -1.91 1.17
CA ARG A 122 -22.16 -2.61 2.45
C ARG A 122 -21.60 -1.80 3.61
N ILE A 123 -20.51 -1.04 3.38
CA ILE A 123 -19.95 -0.12 4.38
C ILE A 123 -21.00 0.93 4.79
N VAL A 124 -21.71 1.50 3.82
CA VAL A 124 -22.71 2.56 4.08
C VAL A 124 -23.96 1.98 4.74
N GLU A 125 -24.50 0.86 4.24
CA GLU A 125 -25.71 0.22 4.75
C GLU A 125 -25.56 -0.26 6.20
N GLN A 126 -24.38 -0.81 6.51
CA GLN A 126 -24.11 -1.33 7.87
C GLN A 126 -23.52 -0.26 8.80
N ASN A 127 -23.46 0.99 8.35
CA ASN A 127 -22.93 2.12 9.12
C ASN A 127 -21.51 1.86 9.68
N MET A 128 -20.66 1.19 8.90
CA MET A 128 -19.31 0.86 9.32
C MET A 128 -18.42 2.10 9.39
N THR A 129 -17.58 2.21 10.41
CA THR A 129 -16.59 3.29 10.54
C THR A 129 -15.52 3.20 9.45
N SER A 130 -15.10 1.98 9.11
CA SER A 130 -14.14 1.71 8.05
C SER A 130 -14.13 0.21 7.69
N ALA A 131 -13.70 -0.10 6.47
CA ALA A 131 -13.39 -1.46 6.05
C ALA A 131 -12.15 -1.49 5.16
N LEU A 132 -11.40 -2.59 5.24
CA LEU A 132 -10.35 -2.95 4.29
C LEU A 132 -10.98 -3.78 3.17
N ILE A 133 -10.67 -3.46 1.92
CA ILE A 133 -11.15 -4.17 0.72
C ILE A 133 -9.93 -4.80 0.05
N LEU A 134 -9.96 -6.11 -0.14
CA LEU A 134 -8.92 -6.91 -0.79
C LEU A 134 -9.45 -7.50 -2.09
N GLU A 135 -8.59 -7.62 -3.09
CA GLU A 135 -8.80 -8.49 -4.25
C GLU A 135 -8.33 -9.92 -3.93
N ASP A 136 -8.88 -10.91 -4.60
CA ASP A 136 -8.64 -12.34 -4.33
C ASP A 136 -7.26 -12.84 -4.76
N ASP A 137 -6.47 -11.99 -5.40
CA ASP A 137 -5.07 -12.23 -5.74
C ASP A 137 -4.07 -11.44 -4.88
N ALA A 138 -4.56 -10.72 -3.88
CA ALA A 138 -3.70 -10.05 -2.92
C ALA A 138 -2.89 -11.06 -2.06
N ASP A 139 -1.67 -10.68 -1.75
CA ASP A 139 -0.76 -11.38 -0.84
C ASP A 139 -0.01 -10.37 0.02
N TRP A 140 0.52 -10.81 1.15
CA TRP A 140 1.15 -9.97 2.15
C TRP A 140 2.29 -10.69 2.89
N ASP A 141 3.06 -9.93 3.65
CA ASP A 141 4.13 -10.44 4.50
C ASP A 141 3.57 -11.10 5.77
N ILE A 142 4.21 -12.15 6.26
CA ILE A 142 3.85 -12.81 7.55
C ILE A 142 3.83 -11.83 8.72
N ARG A 143 4.52 -10.70 8.62
CA ARG A 143 4.60 -9.61 9.63
C ARG A 143 3.62 -8.48 9.34
N LEU A 144 2.56 -8.73 8.57
CA LEU A 144 1.58 -7.70 8.18
C LEU A 144 1.09 -6.88 9.38
N LYS A 145 0.75 -7.52 10.51
CA LYS A 145 0.25 -6.81 11.69
C LYS A 145 1.26 -5.77 12.23
N SER A 146 2.53 -6.11 12.25
CA SER A 146 3.60 -5.18 12.62
C SER A 146 3.77 -4.05 11.60
N GLN A 147 3.70 -4.36 10.31
CA GLN A 147 3.74 -3.36 9.24
C GLN A 147 2.56 -2.37 9.37
N MET A 148 1.35 -2.87 9.64
CA MET A 148 0.15 -2.05 9.81
C MET A 148 0.25 -1.13 11.03
N GLN A 149 0.88 -1.56 12.13
CA GLN A 149 1.13 -0.68 13.29
C GLN A 149 2.05 0.49 12.93
N VAL A 150 3.13 0.21 12.21
CA VAL A 150 4.07 1.24 11.78
C VAL A 150 3.43 2.19 10.77
N PHE A 151 2.67 1.62 9.81
CA PHE A 151 1.89 2.42 8.88
C PHE A 151 0.89 3.34 9.59
N ALA A 152 0.12 2.83 10.54
CA ALA A 152 -0.85 3.64 11.28
C ALA A 152 -0.19 4.79 12.03
N HIS A 153 1.00 4.58 12.60
CA HIS A 153 1.74 5.66 13.25
C HIS A 153 2.14 6.76 12.24
N ALA A 154 2.65 6.36 11.07
CA ALA A 154 3.04 7.29 10.01
C ALA A 154 1.82 8.01 9.38
N ALA A 155 0.73 7.27 9.12
CA ALA A 155 -0.49 7.78 8.50
C ALA A 155 -1.12 8.94 9.30
N LYS A 156 -1.00 8.93 10.63
CA LYS A 156 -1.52 10.01 11.50
C LYS A 156 -0.93 11.38 11.18
N ALA A 157 0.22 11.47 10.54
CA ALA A 157 0.75 12.74 10.04
C ALA A 157 -0.15 13.41 8.99
N PHE A 158 -0.98 12.64 8.32
CA PHE A 158 -1.89 13.05 7.24
C PHE A 158 -3.36 13.04 7.67
N THR A 159 -3.71 12.23 8.65
CA THR A 159 -5.09 11.85 8.97
C THR A 159 -5.54 12.29 10.36
N GLN A 160 -4.61 12.68 11.26
CA GLN A 160 -4.95 13.05 12.63
C GLN A 160 -4.68 14.53 12.90
N PRO A 161 -5.72 15.32 13.19
CA PRO A 161 -5.54 16.71 13.58
C PRO A 161 -4.64 16.89 14.81
N LEU A 162 -3.78 17.90 14.79
CA LEU A 162 -2.91 18.24 15.93
C LEU A 162 -3.69 18.99 17.02
N ARG A 163 -3.27 18.85 18.28
CA ARG A 163 -3.89 19.55 19.41
C ARG A 163 -3.66 21.07 19.37
N SER A 164 -2.53 21.50 18.85
CA SER A 164 -2.15 22.90 18.75
C SER A 164 -2.30 23.44 17.34
N GLY A 165 -2.81 24.65 17.18
CA GLY A 165 -2.94 25.32 15.89
C GLY A 165 -4.31 25.18 15.24
N SER A 166 -4.33 25.04 13.92
CA SER A 166 -5.56 25.08 13.09
C SER A 166 -6.48 23.87 13.21
N GLY A 167 -6.19 22.89 14.08
CA GLY A 167 -6.94 21.63 14.14
C GLY A 167 -6.77 20.76 12.88
N ARG A 168 -5.69 20.97 12.12
CA ARG A 168 -5.39 20.24 10.89
C ARG A 168 -4.26 19.21 11.13
N PRO A 169 -4.13 18.18 10.28
CA PRO A 169 -3.01 17.22 10.31
C PRO A 169 -1.66 17.91 10.07
N LEU A 170 -0.57 17.23 10.44
CA LEU A 170 0.79 17.73 10.24
C LEU A 170 1.09 18.08 8.79
N SER A 171 0.61 17.26 7.85
CA SER A 171 0.81 17.44 6.41
C SER A 171 0.35 18.81 5.90
N SER A 172 -0.65 19.41 6.52
CA SER A 172 -1.16 20.72 6.09
C SER A 172 -0.18 21.87 6.27
N LYS A 173 0.91 21.67 7.04
CA LYS A 173 1.96 22.68 7.24
C LYS A 173 2.97 22.75 6.09
N TYR A 174 2.91 21.80 5.14
CA TYR A 174 3.96 21.61 4.14
C TYR A 174 3.48 21.81 2.70
N HIS A 175 2.39 22.54 2.48
CA HIS A 175 1.88 22.80 1.13
C HIS A 175 2.83 23.63 0.27
N ASP A 176 3.53 24.58 0.86
CA ASP A 176 4.32 25.60 0.17
C ASP A 176 5.84 25.31 0.18
N HIS A 177 6.27 24.16 0.67
CA HIS A 177 7.69 23.83 0.82
C HIS A 177 8.14 22.72 -0.12
N PRO A 178 9.42 22.71 -0.55
CA PRO A 178 9.98 21.56 -1.25
C PRO A 178 9.82 20.31 -0.35
N ALA A 179 9.39 19.21 -0.95
CA ALA A 179 8.95 17.97 -0.32
C ALA A 179 9.79 17.54 0.91
N PRO A 180 9.37 17.84 2.17
CA PRO A 180 10.13 17.42 3.33
C PRO A 180 9.93 15.94 3.57
N SER A 181 11.03 15.24 3.81
CA SER A 181 11.03 13.88 4.33
C SER A 181 11.30 13.91 5.83
N ILE A 182 10.34 13.44 6.62
CA ILE A 182 10.45 13.38 8.07
C ILE A 182 10.58 11.92 8.48
N SER A 183 11.60 11.58 9.29
CA SER A 183 11.69 10.25 9.88
C SER A 183 10.51 10.03 10.83
N ILE A 184 9.94 8.82 10.77
CA ILE A 184 8.83 8.40 11.64
C ILE A 184 9.15 8.61 13.15
N THR A 185 10.43 8.49 13.53
CA THR A 185 10.88 8.72 14.92
C THR A 185 10.83 10.18 15.36
N LYS A 186 10.76 11.11 14.40
CA LYS A 186 10.69 12.57 14.65
C LYS A 186 9.27 13.12 14.53
N LEU A 187 8.27 12.27 14.30
CA LEU A 187 6.88 12.71 14.23
C LEU A 187 6.41 13.21 15.60
N PRO A 188 5.69 14.35 15.64
CA PRO A 188 5.02 14.77 16.87
C PRO A 188 3.97 13.72 17.27
N SER A 189 3.72 13.59 18.56
CA SER A 189 2.64 12.71 19.04
C SER A 189 1.29 13.43 18.87
N PRO A 190 0.44 12.98 17.93
CA PRO A 190 -0.89 13.55 17.79
C PRO A 190 -1.80 13.09 18.95
N PRO A 191 -2.98 13.71 19.13
CA PRO A 191 -3.99 13.18 20.02
C PRO A 191 -4.40 11.76 19.58
N SER A 192 -4.88 10.97 20.54
CA SER A 192 -5.42 9.66 20.23
C SER A 192 -6.61 9.78 19.28
N PRO A 193 -6.65 9.01 18.19
CA PRO A 193 -7.80 8.99 17.29
C PRO A 193 -9.05 8.49 18.01
N LYS A 194 -10.23 8.93 17.54
CA LYS A 194 -11.54 8.55 18.10
C LYS A 194 -12.29 7.56 17.21
N LEU A 195 -12.03 7.58 15.90
CA LEU A 195 -12.78 6.80 14.92
C LEU A 195 -12.04 5.53 14.49
N THR A 196 -10.78 5.67 14.13
CA THR A 196 -9.96 4.52 13.71
C THR A 196 -8.52 4.66 14.19
N PRO A 197 -7.79 3.57 14.40
CA PRO A 197 -6.38 3.64 14.82
C PRO A 197 -5.47 4.33 13.78
N TYR A 198 -5.98 4.53 12.57
CA TYR A 198 -5.28 5.19 11.45
C TYR A 198 -5.48 6.72 11.40
N GLY A 199 -6.33 7.28 12.26
CA GLY A 199 -6.70 8.69 12.33
C GLY A 199 -8.20 8.92 12.11
N ASP A 200 -8.63 10.18 12.27
CA ASP A 200 -10.04 10.57 12.26
C ASP A 200 -10.48 11.24 10.93
N THR A 201 -9.53 11.72 10.11
CA THR A 201 -9.82 12.52 8.92
C THR A 201 -9.16 11.94 7.68
N TRP A 202 -9.71 10.83 7.17
CA TRP A 202 -9.27 10.22 5.93
C TRP A 202 -10.46 9.62 5.16
N ASP A 203 -10.32 9.52 3.86
CA ASP A 203 -11.30 8.90 2.99
C ASP A 203 -10.84 7.52 2.52
N LEU A 204 -9.53 7.40 2.18
CA LEU A 204 -8.94 6.18 1.65
C LEU A 204 -7.51 5.98 2.13
N LEU A 205 -7.17 4.72 2.47
CA LEU A 205 -5.81 4.26 2.72
C LEU A 205 -5.45 3.23 1.65
N TRP A 206 -4.53 3.57 0.76
CA TRP A 206 -4.14 2.68 -0.34
C TRP A 206 -2.93 1.85 0.06
N LEU A 207 -3.16 0.59 0.40
CA LEU A 207 -2.19 -0.30 1.04
C LEU A 207 -1.57 -1.32 0.07
N GLY A 208 -2.26 -1.60 -1.04
CA GLY A 208 -1.82 -2.53 -2.08
C GLY A 208 -2.06 -1.94 -3.46
N HIS A 209 -0.97 -1.69 -4.18
CA HIS A 209 -0.97 -1.03 -5.49
C HIS A 209 0.19 -1.54 -6.37
N CYS A 210 0.10 -1.31 -7.68
CA CYS A 210 1.15 -1.64 -8.64
C CYS A 210 2.26 -0.58 -8.67
N GLY A 211 1.93 0.63 -8.31
CA GLY A 211 2.84 1.76 -8.24
C GLY A 211 2.12 3.04 -7.88
N THR A 212 2.88 4.01 -7.40
CA THR A 212 2.43 5.35 -7.03
C THR A 212 3.59 6.32 -7.18
N SER A 213 3.32 7.60 -7.33
CA SER A 213 4.35 8.64 -7.43
C SER A 213 4.33 9.51 -6.17
N PHE A 214 5.47 10.09 -5.82
CA PHE A 214 5.49 11.13 -4.81
C PHE A 214 4.85 12.41 -5.37
N ALA A 215 4.04 13.08 -4.55
CA ALA A 215 3.55 14.40 -4.91
C ALA A 215 4.72 15.37 -5.13
N ALA A 216 4.70 16.09 -6.23
CA ALA A 216 5.63 17.17 -6.50
C ALA A 216 5.31 18.39 -5.64
N SER A 217 6.31 19.24 -5.36
CA SER A 217 6.05 20.53 -4.74
C SER A 217 5.35 21.48 -5.74
N ALA A 218 4.53 22.38 -5.25
CA ALA A 218 3.74 23.34 -6.04
C ALA A 218 4.56 24.38 -6.84
N GLN A 219 5.82 24.09 -7.21
CA GLN A 219 6.68 25.04 -7.93
C GLN A 219 6.26 25.32 -9.37
N ASP A 220 5.33 24.54 -9.94
CA ASP A 220 4.94 24.67 -11.34
C ASP A 220 3.63 25.47 -11.58
N GLY A 221 3.23 26.29 -10.64
CA GLY A 221 2.30 27.43 -10.85
C GLY A 221 0.83 27.15 -11.09
N ASN A 222 0.36 25.90 -11.27
CA ASN A 222 -0.99 25.62 -11.74
C ASN A 222 -1.77 24.50 -10.99
N SER A 223 -1.30 24.04 -9.85
CA SER A 223 -2.00 22.93 -9.16
C SER A 223 -2.30 23.27 -7.71
N ILE A 224 -3.48 22.85 -7.23
CA ILE A 224 -3.75 22.83 -5.77
C ILE A 224 -2.74 21.87 -5.17
N PRO A 225 -1.88 22.32 -4.25
CA PRO A 225 -0.80 21.49 -3.77
C PRO A 225 -1.35 20.38 -2.87
N ILE A 226 -1.27 19.14 -3.34
CA ILE A 226 -1.25 18.01 -2.41
C ILE A 226 0.00 18.19 -1.57
N SER A 227 -0.13 18.06 -0.25
CA SER A 227 1.04 18.19 0.63
C SER A 227 2.15 17.24 0.17
N PRO A 228 3.35 17.72 -0.14
CA PRO A 228 4.46 16.89 -0.56
C PRO A 228 5.16 16.18 0.61
N LEU A 229 4.61 16.26 1.82
CA LEU A 229 5.17 15.61 3.00
C LEU A 229 5.34 14.10 2.76
N ARG A 230 6.50 13.59 3.17
CA ARG A 230 6.82 12.17 3.17
C ARG A 230 7.26 11.74 4.55
N VAL A 231 6.69 10.66 5.06
CA VAL A 231 7.11 10.05 6.33
C VAL A 231 7.96 8.84 6.02
N ALA A 232 9.26 8.94 6.28
CA ALA A 232 10.21 7.86 6.03
C ALA A 232 10.32 6.93 7.25
N ILE A 233 10.27 5.64 6.99
CA ILE A 233 10.44 4.53 7.93
C ILE A 233 11.73 3.81 7.55
N PRO A 234 12.89 4.25 8.07
CA PRO A 234 14.18 3.65 7.74
C PRO A 234 14.34 2.29 8.42
N SER A 235 15.17 1.44 7.82
CA SER A 235 15.53 0.12 8.36
C SER A 235 14.32 -0.79 8.59
N ASP A 236 13.30 -0.72 7.72
CA ASP A 236 12.19 -1.67 7.69
C ASP A 236 12.68 -2.99 7.10
N PRO A 237 12.82 -4.06 7.90
CA PRO A 237 13.35 -5.33 7.43
C PRO A 237 12.44 -6.02 6.42
N THR A 238 11.17 -5.59 6.31
CA THR A 238 10.19 -6.16 5.38
C THR A 238 10.25 -5.54 3.99
N VAL A 239 11.01 -4.47 3.81
CA VAL A 239 11.26 -3.85 2.49
C VAL A 239 12.33 -4.64 1.75
N PRO A 240 12.08 -5.10 0.51
CA PRO A 240 13.08 -5.78 -0.32
C PRO A 240 14.32 -4.92 -0.60
N PRO A 241 15.46 -5.54 -0.93
CA PRO A 241 16.61 -4.82 -1.45
C PRO A 241 16.26 -3.97 -2.70
N PRO A 242 16.96 -2.85 -2.97
CA PRO A 242 16.63 -1.91 -4.06
C PRO A 242 16.48 -2.56 -5.45
N ARG A 243 17.29 -3.59 -5.75
CA ARG A 243 17.21 -4.34 -7.02
C ARG A 243 15.86 -5.03 -7.26
N HIS A 244 15.06 -5.24 -6.20
CA HIS A 244 13.74 -5.86 -6.24
C HIS A 244 12.59 -4.85 -6.09
N LEU A 245 12.90 -3.57 -6.00
CA LEU A 245 11.95 -2.45 -6.01
C LEU A 245 11.80 -1.88 -7.44
N LYS A 246 11.64 -2.76 -8.43
CA LYS A 246 11.42 -2.32 -9.81
C LYS A 246 10.03 -1.71 -9.95
N PRO A 247 9.92 -0.59 -10.68
CA PRO A 247 8.62 -0.02 -10.96
C PRO A 247 7.76 -1.02 -11.75
N HIS A 248 6.47 -1.03 -11.45
CA HIS A 248 5.50 -1.79 -12.24
C HIS A 248 5.45 -1.22 -13.67
N PRO A 249 5.20 -2.02 -14.72
CA PRO A 249 5.11 -1.54 -16.11
C PRO A 249 4.13 -0.39 -16.33
N PHE A 250 3.10 -0.29 -15.49
CA PHE A 250 2.11 0.78 -15.52
C PHE A 250 2.35 1.88 -14.48
N ALA A 251 3.29 1.70 -13.56
CA ALA A 251 3.69 2.74 -12.63
C ALA A 251 4.58 3.72 -13.38
N LEU A 252 4.20 4.97 -13.35
CA LEU A 252 5.12 6.06 -13.61
C LEU A 252 6.26 5.92 -12.59
N THR A 253 7.48 6.21 -12.96
CA THR A 253 8.71 6.10 -12.18
C THR A 253 8.52 5.99 -10.67
N ASP A 254 8.98 4.90 -10.06
CA ASP A 254 9.10 4.78 -8.61
C ASP A 254 10.51 5.23 -8.20
N PRO A 255 10.69 6.47 -7.70
CA PRO A 255 12.00 6.99 -7.31
C PRO A 255 12.42 6.55 -5.91
N LEU A 256 11.69 5.63 -5.26
CA LEU A 256 11.95 5.22 -3.88
C LEU A 256 13.39 4.76 -3.68
N ALA A 257 13.87 3.88 -4.57
CA ALA A 257 15.23 3.32 -4.49
C ALA A 257 16.35 4.35 -4.77
N GLU A 258 16.01 5.44 -5.47
CA GLU A 258 16.94 6.51 -5.81
C GLU A 258 17.01 7.58 -4.71
N LEU A 259 15.88 7.84 -4.06
CA LEU A 259 15.74 8.92 -3.07
C LEU A 259 16.02 8.50 -1.65
N TYR A 260 15.92 7.19 -1.34
CA TYR A 260 16.00 6.70 0.02
C TYR A 260 17.03 5.57 0.18
N PRO A 261 17.67 5.47 1.35
CA PRO A 261 18.52 4.33 1.68
C PRO A 261 17.78 3.00 1.53
N PRO A 262 18.49 1.89 1.28
CA PRO A 262 17.91 0.56 1.26
C PRO A 262 17.05 0.27 2.50
N HIS A 263 16.01 -0.55 2.33
CA HIS A 263 15.07 -0.91 3.41
C HIS A 263 14.33 0.28 4.02
N THR A 264 14.04 1.30 3.22
CA THR A 264 13.18 2.42 3.65
C THR A 264 11.78 2.25 3.06
N ARG A 265 10.76 2.34 3.90
CA ARG A 265 9.35 2.46 3.51
C ARG A 265 8.92 3.91 3.69
N VAL A 266 8.07 4.42 2.82
CA VAL A 266 7.62 5.81 2.85
C VAL A 266 6.11 5.88 2.82
N VAL A 267 5.50 6.65 3.72
CA VAL A 267 4.07 6.97 3.73
C VAL A 267 3.88 8.40 3.24
N HIS A 268 2.94 8.60 2.32
CA HIS A 268 2.66 9.90 1.71
C HIS A 268 1.22 9.98 1.19
N LEU A 269 0.77 11.14 0.72
CA LEU A 269 -0.50 11.25 0.01
C LEU A 269 -0.42 10.57 -1.35
N SER A 270 -1.49 9.88 -1.74
CA SER A 270 -1.60 9.16 -3.01
C SER A 270 -1.49 10.13 -4.19
N ASN A 271 -0.71 9.74 -5.21
CA ASN A 271 -0.54 10.48 -6.45
C ASN A 271 -0.19 9.50 -7.59
N GLY A 272 -1.02 9.46 -8.63
CA GLY A 272 -0.84 8.53 -9.76
C GLY A 272 -0.85 7.06 -9.36
N THR A 273 -1.60 6.71 -8.30
CA THR A 273 -1.65 5.33 -7.79
C THR A 273 -2.56 4.47 -8.64
N THR A 274 -2.12 3.23 -8.94
CA THR A 274 -2.84 2.27 -9.80
C THR A 274 -2.93 0.90 -9.16
N CYS A 275 -3.86 0.09 -9.62
CA CYS A 275 -4.27 -1.23 -9.09
C CYS A 275 -4.86 -1.13 -7.66
N THR A 276 -5.72 -2.09 -7.34
CA THR A 276 -6.53 -2.08 -6.10
C THR A 276 -6.43 -3.39 -5.32
N GLN A 277 -5.21 -3.98 -5.25
CA GLN A 277 -5.01 -5.22 -4.49
C GLN A 277 -5.50 -5.10 -3.05
N ALA A 278 -5.29 -3.91 -2.43
CA ALA A 278 -5.78 -3.63 -1.09
C ALA A 278 -5.96 -2.13 -0.85
N TYR A 279 -7.12 -1.72 -0.41
CA TYR A 279 -7.35 -0.36 0.06
C TYR A 279 -8.41 -0.34 1.16
N ALA A 280 -8.25 0.54 2.14
CA ALA A 280 -9.26 0.75 3.15
C ALA A 280 -10.05 2.02 2.87
N VAL A 281 -11.33 2.01 3.23
CA VAL A 281 -12.23 3.14 3.04
C VAL A 281 -12.91 3.46 4.37
N SER A 282 -12.93 4.76 4.73
CA SER A 282 -13.77 5.24 5.83
C SER A 282 -15.23 5.31 5.40
N GLN A 283 -16.15 5.37 6.36
CA GLN A 283 -17.56 5.55 6.05
C GLN A 283 -17.81 6.79 5.19
N GLN A 284 -17.12 7.90 5.50
CA GLN A 284 -17.24 9.12 4.71
C GLN A 284 -16.70 8.93 3.29
N GLY A 285 -15.55 8.28 3.14
CA GLY A 285 -14.98 7.93 1.84
C GLY A 285 -15.93 7.05 1.03
N ALA A 286 -16.53 6.03 1.65
CA ALA A 286 -17.50 5.15 1.00
C ALA A 286 -18.71 5.90 0.46
N ARG A 287 -19.27 6.85 1.24
CA ARG A 287 -20.38 7.71 0.79
C ARG A 287 -19.99 8.60 -0.40
N LYS A 288 -18.80 9.20 -0.35
CA LYS A 288 -18.27 10.03 -1.45
C LYS A 288 -18.09 9.22 -2.73
N LEU A 289 -17.51 8.02 -2.62
CA LEU A 289 -17.25 7.13 -3.74
C LEU A 289 -18.54 6.57 -4.34
N LEU A 290 -19.51 6.14 -3.50
CA LEU A 290 -20.83 5.71 -3.99
C LEU A 290 -21.57 6.81 -4.71
N TYR A 291 -21.58 8.02 -4.15
CA TYR A 291 -22.23 9.15 -4.82
C TYR A 291 -21.57 9.42 -6.17
N ARG A 292 -20.25 9.51 -6.19
CA ARG A 292 -19.52 9.89 -7.38
C ARG A 292 -19.59 8.83 -8.47
N PHE A 293 -19.20 7.61 -8.16
CA PHE A 293 -19.04 6.53 -9.13
C PHE A 293 -20.23 5.56 -9.22
N GLY A 294 -21.19 5.70 -8.32
CA GLY A 294 -22.45 4.96 -8.38
C GLY A 294 -23.61 5.74 -8.97
N LEU A 295 -23.59 7.09 -8.89
CA LEU A 295 -24.72 7.92 -9.28
C LEU A 295 -24.35 9.05 -10.25
N ALA A 296 -23.28 9.80 -10.01
CA ALA A 296 -23.05 11.09 -10.63
C ALA A 296 -22.16 11.07 -11.87
N GLU A 297 -21.08 10.32 -11.85
CA GLU A 297 -20.06 10.37 -12.91
C GLU A 297 -20.13 9.21 -13.89
N ARG A 298 -20.00 9.55 -15.17
CA ARG A 298 -19.85 8.55 -16.24
C ARG A 298 -18.51 7.84 -16.13
N LEU A 299 -18.55 6.53 -16.16
CA LEU A 299 -17.35 5.69 -16.08
C LEU A 299 -16.70 5.51 -17.45
N THR A 300 -15.40 5.80 -17.54
CA THR A 300 -14.64 5.69 -18.80
C THR A 300 -13.45 4.76 -18.71
N LYS A 301 -13.01 4.43 -17.49
CA LYS A 301 -11.80 3.66 -17.18
C LYS A 301 -12.08 2.53 -16.19
N GLY A 302 -11.11 1.64 -15.97
CA GLY A 302 -11.16 0.64 -14.90
C GLY A 302 -11.26 1.25 -13.50
N TRP A 303 -11.72 0.47 -12.53
CA TRP A 303 -11.98 0.94 -11.17
C TRP A 303 -10.76 1.60 -10.52
N ASP A 304 -9.59 0.96 -10.62
CA ASP A 304 -8.34 1.46 -10.07
C ASP A 304 -7.95 2.84 -10.62
N LEU A 305 -8.14 3.05 -11.93
CA LEU A 305 -7.81 4.31 -12.58
C LEU A 305 -8.78 5.44 -12.20
N VAL A 306 -10.08 5.15 -12.06
CA VAL A 306 -11.03 6.19 -11.60
C VAL A 306 -10.84 6.52 -10.13
N LEU A 307 -10.43 5.53 -9.32
CA LEU A 307 -10.08 5.74 -7.92
C LEU A 307 -8.81 6.58 -7.77
N GLY A 308 -7.78 6.32 -8.61
CA GLY A 308 -6.58 7.15 -8.71
C GLY A 308 -6.91 8.59 -9.08
N ASP A 309 -7.62 8.79 -10.18
CA ASP A 309 -8.08 10.12 -10.61
C ASP A 309 -8.86 10.84 -9.50
N TRP A 310 -9.66 10.14 -8.70
CA TRP A 310 -10.40 10.73 -7.60
C TRP A 310 -9.47 11.20 -6.48
N CYS A 311 -8.49 10.40 -6.11
CA CYS A 311 -7.48 10.79 -5.13
C CYS A 311 -6.61 11.95 -5.63
N ASP A 312 -6.30 11.98 -6.93
CA ASP A 312 -5.47 13.00 -7.58
C ASP A 312 -6.23 14.29 -7.93
N ARG A 313 -7.55 14.27 -7.98
CA ARG A 313 -8.39 15.45 -8.32
C ARG A 313 -8.36 16.54 -7.28
N GLY A 314 -7.88 16.25 -6.08
CA GLY A 314 -7.35 17.29 -5.25
C GLY A 314 -6.25 18.10 -5.95
N TYR A 315 -5.63 17.52 -7.00
CA TYR A 315 -4.56 18.07 -7.81
C TYR A 315 -5.05 18.77 -9.09
N HIS A 316 -6.13 18.29 -9.74
CA HIS A 316 -6.53 18.71 -11.07
C HIS A 316 -7.84 19.52 -11.15
N SER A 317 -8.61 19.65 -10.09
CA SER A 317 -9.90 20.33 -10.12
C SER A 317 -9.85 21.84 -10.41
N SER A 318 -8.65 22.42 -10.42
CA SER A 318 -8.45 23.86 -10.71
C SER A 318 -8.07 24.19 -12.15
N VAL A 319 -7.78 23.18 -13.00
CA VAL A 319 -7.28 23.39 -14.37
C VAL A 319 -8.40 23.37 -15.42
N ALA A 320 -9.50 22.69 -15.15
CA ALA A 320 -10.69 22.79 -16.01
C ALA A 320 -11.52 23.97 -15.54
N GLY A 321 -11.46 25.06 -16.26
CA GLY A 321 -12.32 26.23 -16.11
C GLY A 321 -13.80 25.93 -16.44
N ASP A 322 -14.36 24.85 -15.93
CA ASP A 322 -15.78 24.60 -15.87
C ASP A 322 -16.32 25.46 -14.75
N GLY A 323 -16.84 26.63 -15.19
CA GLY A 323 -17.51 27.62 -14.37
C GLY A 323 -18.79 27.11 -13.73
N ASP A 324 -18.75 26.04 -12.98
CA ASP A 324 -19.82 25.72 -12.03
C ASP A 324 -19.55 26.44 -10.70
N SER A 325 -19.72 27.76 -10.79
CA SER A 325 -19.76 28.68 -9.66
C SER A 325 -21.06 28.57 -8.85
N ASN A 326 -21.90 27.59 -9.10
CA ASN A 326 -23.07 27.32 -8.29
C ASN A 326 -22.71 26.46 -7.09
N GLY A 327 -22.51 27.11 -5.99
CA GLY A 327 -22.25 26.70 -4.65
C GLY A 327 -22.93 25.41 -4.18
N GLY A 328 -22.43 24.27 -4.59
CA GLY A 328 -22.63 22.99 -3.94
C GLY A 328 -21.64 22.90 -2.79
N GLY A 329 -22.10 23.10 -1.55
CA GLY A 329 -21.28 23.23 -0.35
C GLY A 329 -20.17 22.19 -0.24
N GLY A 330 -18.96 22.65 -0.22
CA GLY A 330 -17.79 22.20 0.50
C GLY A 330 -17.57 20.70 0.76
N ALA A 331 -17.73 19.82 -0.21
CA ALA A 331 -17.16 18.49 -0.12
C ALA A 331 -15.65 18.66 -0.27
N GLY A 332 -14.93 18.74 0.86
CA GLY A 332 -13.49 18.87 0.87
C GLY A 332 -12.83 17.80 0.00
N LEU A 333 -11.64 18.12 -0.52
CA LEU A 333 -10.81 17.20 -1.30
C LEU A 333 -10.63 15.87 -0.57
N PRO A 334 -10.59 14.72 -1.28
CA PRO A 334 -10.39 13.44 -0.64
C PRO A 334 -9.01 13.36 0.02
N VAL A 335 -8.96 12.78 1.21
CA VAL A 335 -7.72 12.47 1.91
C VAL A 335 -7.36 11.02 1.62
N CYS A 336 -6.47 10.81 0.66
CA CYS A 336 -5.97 9.50 0.25
C CYS A 336 -4.52 9.36 0.68
N VAL A 337 -4.22 8.38 1.55
CA VAL A 337 -2.86 8.11 2.03
C VAL A 337 -2.38 6.78 1.46
N THR A 338 -1.15 6.73 1.02
CA THR A 338 -0.52 5.51 0.48
C THR A 338 0.84 5.24 1.11
N VAL A 339 1.44 4.11 0.76
CA VAL A 339 2.70 3.62 1.31
C VAL A 339 3.54 2.94 0.22
N GLN A 340 4.84 3.28 0.13
CA GLN A 340 5.80 2.67 -0.80
C GLN A 340 6.96 2.01 -0.04
N PRO A 341 7.34 0.77 -0.40
CA PRO A 341 6.59 -0.15 -1.24
C PRO A 341 5.28 -0.58 -0.56
N PRO A 342 4.29 -1.10 -1.30
CA PRO A 342 2.99 -1.48 -0.75
C PRO A 342 3.09 -2.59 0.30
N LEU A 343 2.07 -2.72 1.15
CA LEU A 343 1.96 -3.77 2.17
C LEU A 343 1.29 -5.04 1.62
N PHE A 344 0.43 -4.85 0.63
CA PHE A 344 -0.21 -5.93 -0.13
C PHE A 344 0.22 -5.82 -1.59
N SER A 345 0.39 -6.96 -2.25
CA SER A 345 0.78 -7.00 -3.64
C SER A 345 0.10 -8.16 -4.36
N HIS A 346 0.08 -8.10 -5.70
CA HIS A 346 -0.48 -9.15 -6.53
C HIS A 346 0.38 -10.42 -6.44
N HIS A 347 -0.26 -11.55 -6.15
CA HIS A 347 0.38 -12.86 -6.19
C HIS A 347 0.30 -13.47 -7.57
N TYR A 348 1.43 -13.80 -8.13
CA TYR A 348 1.56 -14.55 -9.37
C TYR A 348 1.84 -16.02 -9.04
N GLY A 349 0.87 -16.89 -9.28
CA GLY A 349 1.01 -18.33 -9.06
C GLY A 349 1.96 -18.98 -10.07
N ALA A 350 2.58 -20.11 -9.71
CA ALA A 350 3.35 -20.93 -10.62
C ALA A 350 2.45 -21.50 -11.75
N GLY A 351 3.00 -21.75 -12.91
CA GLY A 351 2.30 -22.45 -13.99
C GLY A 351 1.26 -21.64 -14.78
N GLY A 352 1.14 -20.32 -14.54
CA GLY A 352 0.22 -19.45 -15.30
C GLY A 352 -1.17 -19.30 -14.67
N GLY A 353 -1.36 -19.71 -13.40
CA GLY A 353 -2.61 -19.52 -12.64
C GLY A 353 -2.93 -18.06 -12.28
N GLY A 354 -2.04 -17.12 -12.56
CA GLY A 354 -2.19 -15.70 -12.27
C GLY A 354 -2.88 -14.88 -13.35
N LYS A 355 -3.68 -15.49 -14.23
CA LYS A 355 -4.40 -14.72 -15.28
C LYS A 355 -5.47 -13.86 -14.63
N SER A 356 -5.42 -12.56 -14.92
CA SER A 356 -6.47 -11.62 -14.54
C SER A 356 -7.75 -11.88 -15.32
N ASP A 357 -8.89 -11.88 -14.62
CA ASP A 357 -10.21 -11.98 -15.25
C ASP A 357 -10.70 -10.59 -15.74
N ILE A 358 -10.01 -9.52 -15.37
CA ILE A 358 -10.37 -8.12 -15.68
C ILE A 358 -9.64 -7.62 -16.92
N SER A 359 -8.35 -7.90 -17.02
CA SER A 359 -7.49 -7.35 -18.06
C SER A 359 -7.41 -8.28 -19.26
N ALA A 360 -7.41 -7.68 -20.47
CA ALA A 360 -7.00 -8.38 -21.67
C ALA A 360 -5.57 -8.94 -21.49
N PRO A 361 -5.19 -10.00 -22.22
CA PRO A 361 -3.86 -10.57 -22.17
C PRO A 361 -2.79 -9.46 -22.32
N GLY A 362 -1.94 -9.25 -21.33
CA GLY A 362 -0.88 -8.24 -21.32
C GLY A 362 -0.93 -7.21 -20.19
N GLY A 363 -1.98 -7.20 -19.37
CA GLY A 363 -2.04 -6.36 -18.18
C GLY A 363 -1.32 -7.02 -17.00
N GLY A 364 -0.18 -6.49 -16.57
CA GLY A 364 0.54 -6.96 -15.40
C GLY A 364 2.06 -7.04 -15.60
N PHE A 365 2.79 -7.44 -14.56
CA PHE A 365 4.25 -7.64 -14.55
C PHE A 365 4.72 -8.68 -15.58
N LEU A 366 3.84 -9.59 -15.96
CA LEU A 366 4.11 -10.63 -16.92
C LEU A 366 3.43 -10.27 -18.25
N ARG A 367 4.24 -9.99 -19.26
CA ARG A 367 3.75 -9.90 -20.64
C ARG A 367 3.22 -11.27 -21.08
N VAL A 368 2.08 -11.27 -21.78
CA VAL A 368 1.59 -12.48 -22.44
C VAL A 368 2.65 -12.96 -23.41
N GLY A 369 3.10 -14.20 -23.25
CA GLY A 369 4.12 -14.82 -24.10
C GLY A 369 5.47 -15.04 -23.41
N GLU A 370 5.77 -14.38 -22.32
CA GLU A 370 6.95 -14.65 -21.49
C GLU A 370 6.60 -15.77 -20.49
N GLY A 371 6.79 -16.99 -20.91
CA GLY A 371 6.94 -18.22 -20.13
C GLY A 371 6.07 -18.42 -18.88
N ARG A 372 5.68 -19.66 -18.65
CA ARG A 372 5.16 -20.10 -17.34
C ARG A 372 6.17 -19.73 -16.25
N LEU A 373 5.74 -19.03 -15.21
CA LEU A 373 6.55 -18.90 -14.01
C LEU A 373 6.82 -20.30 -13.46
N GLU A 374 8.07 -20.68 -13.36
CA GLU A 374 8.45 -21.96 -12.73
C GLU A 374 8.09 -21.95 -11.25
N LYS A 375 8.16 -20.77 -10.62
CA LYS A 375 7.81 -20.54 -9.21
C LYS A 375 6.93 -19.31 -9.10
N GLY A 376 5.95 -19.38 -8.19
CA GLY A 376 5.16 -18.21 -7.86
C GLY A 376 6.02 -17.06 -7.30
N MET A 377 5.53 -15.83 -7.44
CA MET A 377 6.17 -14.63 -6.89
C MET A 377 5.13 -13.59 -6.44
N THR A 378 5.51 -12.79 -5.45
CA THR A 378 4.73 -11.64 -4.99
C THR A 378 5.66 -10.43 -4.93
N PRO A 379 5.57 -9.48 -5.88
CA PRO A 379 6.40 -8.28 -5.89
C PRO A 379 6.31 -7.52 -4.56
N TYR A 380 7.40 -6.86 -4.16
CA TYR A 380 7.49 -6.03 -2.95
C TYR A 380 7.33 -6.72 -1.59
N VAL A 381 6.92 -7.99 -1.54
CA VAL A 381 6.73 -8.76 -0.31
C VAL A 381 7.91 -9.71 -0.11
N ARG A 382 8.59 -9.67 1.03
CA ARG A 382 9.75 -10.54 1.31
C ARG A 382 9.32 -11.93 1.76
N TRP A 383 8.58 -12.02 2.82
CA TRP A 383 8.10 -13.27 3.42
C TRP A 383 6.61 -13.43 3.12
N SER A 384 6.32 -13.69 1.86
CA SER A 384 4.98 -13.89 1.36
C SER A 384 4.26 -15.03 2.06
N VAL A 385 3.05 -14.77 2.54
CA VAL A 385 2.20 -15.81 3.14
C VAL A 385 1.88 -16.88 2.11
N ARG A 386 1.48 -16.48 0.89
CA ARG A 386 1.09 -17.45 -0.16
C ARG A 386 2.23 -18.34 -0.63
N LEU A 387 3.44 -17.80 -0.77
CA LEU A 387 4.61 -18.60 -1.17
C LEU A 387 5.09 -19.54 -0.06
N ASN A 388 4.74 -19.26 1.19
CA ASN A 388 5.13 -20.04 2.35
C ASN A 388 4.01 -20.90 2.94
N MET A 389 2.83 -20.97 2.31
CA MET A 389 1.67 -21.68 2.85
C MET A 389 1.97 -23.11 3.30
N GLY A 390 2.66 -23.92 2.48
CA GLY A 390 3.00 -25.29 2.84
C GLY A 390 3.77 -25.36 4.16
N LYS A 391 4.78 -24.51 4.30
CA LYS A 391 5.58 -24.46 5.53
C LYS A 391 4.81 -23.96 6.74
N LEU A 392 3.94 -22.97 6.53
CA LEU A 392 3.12 -22.40 7.60
C LEU A 392 2.06 -23.38 8.09
N VAL A 393 1.52 -24.23 7.22
CA VAL A 393 0.59 -25.31 7.57
C VAL A 393 1.29 -26.42 8.36
N GLU A 394 2.50 -26.80 7.95
CA GLU A 394 3.24 -27.91 8.56
C GLU A 394 3.97 -27.50 9.87
N GLY A 395 4.37 -26.24 9.98
CA GLY A 395 5.37 -25.80 10.95
C GLY A 395 4.88 -25.49 12.37
N GLY A 396 3.56 -25.50 12.67
CA GLY A 396 3.06 -25.14 14.01
C GLY A 396 3.48 -23.72 14.46
N SER A 397 2.82 -23.16 15.45
CA SER A 397 2.86 -21.72 15.77
C SER A 397 4.12 -21.17 16.48
N SER A 398 5.19 -21.90 16.71
CA SER A 398 6.22 -21.47 17.69
C SER A 398 7.51 -20.88 17.13
N ASP A 399 7.84 -21.05 15.86
CA ASP A 399 9.03 -20.41 15.26
C ASP A 399 8.88 -20.17 13.75
N VAL A 400 7.89 -19.34 13.41
CA VAL A 400 7.52 -19.07 12.01
C VAL A 400 8.67 -18.38 11.26
N GLU A 401 9.45 -17.51 11.90
CA GLU A 401 10.49 -16.73 11.22
C GLU A 401 11.66 -17.58 10.73
N GLY A 402 11.99 -18.66 11.42
CA GLY A 402 13.05 -19.60 11.00
C GLY A 402 12.64 -20.54 9.86
N LEU A 403 11.34 -20.76 9.67
CA LEU A 403 10.81 -21.72 8.69
C LEU A 403 10.49 -21.10 7.33
N VAL A 404 10.14 -19.82 7.28
CA VAL A 404 9.67 -19.16 6.05
C VAL A 404 10.81 -18.70 5.14
N VAL A 405 10.60 -18.80 3.84
CA VAL A 405 11.55 -18.38 2.82
C VAL A 405 11.34 -16.91 2.47
N ASP A 406 12.41 -16.14 2.60
CA ASP A 406 12.50 -14.80 2.00
C ASP A 406 12.75 -14.96 0.49
N GLN A 407 11.80 -14.56 -0.33
CA GLN A 407 11.93 -14.65 -1.79
C GLN A 407 12.93 -13.64 -2.36
N TRP A 408 13.22 -12.57 -1.62
CA TRP A 408 14.09 -11.47 -2.03
C TRP A 408 15.36 -11.32 -1.17
N GLY A 409 15.79 -12.38 -0.47
CA GLY A 409 16.95 -12.37 0.39
C GLY A 409 18.24 -12.00 -0.34
N GLU A 410 19.28 -11.61 0.42
CA GLU A 410 20.60 -11.33 -0.13
C GLU A 410 21.14 -12.55 -0.88
N GLY A 411 21.65 -12.33 -2.10
CA GLY A 411 22.21 -13.40 -2.95
C GLY A 411 21.20 -14.17 -3.80
N LYS A 412 19.90 -13.95 -3.64
CA LYS A 412 18.89 -14.53 -4.53
C LYS A 412 18.64 -13.60 -5.72
N GLU A 413 19.00 -14.05 -6.91
CA GLU A 413 18.54 -13.41 -8.14
C GLU A 413 17.04 -13.60 -8.23
N GLY A 414 16.29 -12.50 -8.34
CA GLY A 414 14.85 -12.57 -8.57
C GLY A 414 14.61 -13.34 -9.86
N GLY A 415 13.78 -14.38 -9.79
CA GLY A 415 13.49 -15.29 -10.89
C GLY A 415 12.70 -14.69 -12.07
N LEU A 416 13.10 -13.52 -12.53
CA LEU A 416 12.85 -13.06 -13.88
C LEU A 416 13.98 -13.61 -14.74
N GLY A 417 13.85 -14.88 -15.12
CA GLY A 417 14.70 -15.48 -16.14
C GLY A 417 14.71 -14.57 -17.35
N ARG A 418 15.84 -13.95 -17.61
CA ARG A 418 16.13 -13.43 -18.95
C ARG A 418 16.17 -14.69 -19.82
N GLY A 419 15.14 -14.92 -20.59
CA GLY A 419 15.21 -15.81 -21.75
C GLY A 419 16.39 -15.31 -22.58
N GLY A 420 17.43 -16.13 -22.65
CA GLY A 420 18.60 -15.87 -23.44
C GLY A 420 18.26 -15.84 -24.92
N SER A 421 18.89 -14.92 -25.61
CA SER A 421 19.17 -14.76 -27.06
C SER A 421 18.12 -15.23 -28.03
#